data_7ac349b7d4965d74b665043e47ef077d
#
_entry.id   7ac349b7d4965d74b665043e47ef077d
#
_cell.length_a   1.000
_cell.length_b   1.000
_cell.length_c   1.000
_cell.angle_alpha   90.00
_cell.angle_beta   90.00
_cell.angle_gamma   90.00
#
_symmetry.space_group_name_H-M   'P 1'
#
loop_
_entity.id
_entity.type
_entity.pdbx_description
1 polymer ?
#
loop_
_entity_poly.entity_id
_entity_poly.type
_entity_poly.pdbx_seq_one_letter_code
_entity_poly.pdbx_strand_id
1 'polypeptide(L)'
;MKKLVTILAIVVFLTTTAFVYVQQNKRTEAAKHPRIENAIRELESAIDYLEKAPDDFGGFKAQAIVDSKKAVASLKRALNYRAKVDNMKRK
;
A
#
# COMPACT_ATOMS: atom_id res chain seq x y z
N MET A 1 13.07 -34.53 -6.77
CA MET A 1 13.03 -33.31 -5.96
C MET A 1 13.11 -32.02 -6.76
N LYS A 2 13.96 -31.95 -7.79
CA LYS A 2 14.08 -30.74 -8.62
C LYS A 2 12.80 -30.41 -9.41
N LYS A 3 12.03 -31.42 -9.81
CA LYS A 3 10.79 -31.21 -10.56
C LYS A 3 9.66 -30.62 -9.70
N LEU A 4 9.61 -30.95 -8.43
CA LEU A 4 8.61 -30.43 -7.49
C LEU A 4 8.82 -28.95 -7.18
N VAL A 5 10.07 -28.53 -7.05
CA VAL A 5 10.42 -27.13 -6.78
C VAL A 5 10.04 -26.24 -7.97
N THR A 6 10.25 -26.73 -9.21
CA THR A 6 9.92 -26.00 -10.43
C THR A 6 8.41 -25.79 -10.56
N ILE A 7 7.60 -26.79 -10.24
CA ILE A 7 6.13 -26.72 -10.31
C ILE A 7 5.61 -25.73 -9.27
N LEU A 8 6.16 -25.74 -8.06
CA LEU A 8 5.80 -24.81 -7.00
C LEU A 8 6.08 -23.35 -7.39
N ALA A 9 7.24 -23.12 -8.03
CA ALA A 9 7.60 -21.78 -8.49
C ALA A 9 6.63 -21.24 -9.53
N ILE A 10 6.16 -22.09 -10.46
CA ILE A 10 5.21 -21.71 -11.50
C ILE A 10 3.85 -21.36 -10.90
N VAL A 11 3.37 -22.13 -9.92
CA VAL A 11 2.09 -21.89 -9.27
C VAL A 11 2.11 -20.58 -8.51
N VAL A 12 3.19 -20.28 -7.79
CA VAL A 12 3.34 -19.00 -7.06
C VAL A 12 3.35 -17.82 -8.03
N PHE A 13 4.02 -17.97 -9.17
CA PHE A 13 4.08 -16.91 -10.18
C PHE A 13 2.69 -16.62 -10.77
N LEU A 14 1.91 -17.63 -11.06
CA LEU A 14 0.55 -17.47 -11.61
C LEU A 14 -0.40 -16.78 -10.63
N THR A 15 -0.32 -17.13 -9.34
CA THR A 15 -1.17 -16.50 -8.32
C THR A 15 -0.81 -15.04 -8.11
N THR A 16 0.47 -14.69 -8.19
CA THR A 16 0.94 -13.31 -8.04
C THR A 16 0.41 -12.43 -9.18
N THR A 17 0.43 -12.95 -10.41
CA THR A 17 -0.04 -12.20 -11.58
C THR A 17 -1.54 -11.89 -11.50
N ALA A 18 -2.35 -12.86 -11.08
CA ALA A 18 -3.79 -12.67 -10.93
C ALA A 18 -4.13 -11.64 -9.87
N PHE A 19 -3.40 -11.63 -8.77
CA PHE A 19 -3.59 -10.67 -7.68
C PHE A 19 -3.32 -9.23 -8.14
N VAL A 20 -2.23 -9.01 -8.88
CA VAL A 20 -1.87 -7.69 -9.40
C VAL A 20 -2.95 -7.16 -10.35
N TYR A 21 -3.50 -8.02 -11.20
CA TYR A 21 -4.52 -7.64 -12.17
C TYR A 21 -5.79 -7.13 -11.50
N VAL A 22 -6.25 -7.80 -10.44
CA VAL A 22 -7.46 -7.40 -9.70
C VAL A 22 -7.26 -6.04 -9.00
N GLN A 23 -6.07 -5.77 -8.48
CA GLN A 23 -5.78 -4.52 -7.79
C GLN A 23 -5.73 -3.30 -8.71
N GLN A 24 -5.36 -3.47 -9.97
CA GLN A 24 -5.28 -2.35 -10.91
C GLN A 24 -6.63 -1.67 -11.13
N ASN A 25 -7.72 -2.43 -11.14
CA ASN A 25 -9.05 -1.86 -11.34
C ASN A 25 -9.54 -0.99 -10.18
N LYS A 26 -9.02 -1.22 -8.97
CA LYS A 26 -9.42 -0.45 -7.77
C LYS A 26 -8.54 0.77 -7.51
N ARG A 27 -7.50 0.98 -8.30
CA ARG A 27 -6.48 2.01 -8.03
C ARG A 27 -6.28 2.98 -9.18
N THR A 28 -7.35 3.32 -9.89
CA THR A 28 -7.23 4.20 -11.07
C THR A 28 -6.64 5.56 -10.69
N GLU A 29 -7.07 6.14 -9.57
CA GLU A 29 -6.57 7.45 -9.13
C GLU A 29 -5.15 7.35 -8.58
N ALA A 30 -4.84 6.28 -7.84
CA ALA A 30 -3.49 6.05 -7.32
C ALA A 30 -2.47 5.87 -8.46
N ALA A 31 -2.87 5.22 -9.57
CA ALA A 31 -2.00 5.05 -10.73
C ALA A 31 -1.64 6.37 -11.40
N LYS A 32 -2.52 7.38 -11.32
CA LYS A 32 -2.24 8.72 -11.83
C LYS A 32 -1.25 9.49 -10.96
N HIS A 33 -1.11 9.10 -9.70
CA HIS A 33 -0.26 9.77 -8.73
C HIS A 33 0.67 8.76 -8.05
N PRO A 34 1.64 8.20 -8.79
CA PRO A 34 2.46 7.09 -8.27
C PRO A 34 3.30 7.45 -7.05
N ARG A 35 3.72 8.72 -6.92
CA ARG A 35 4.50 9.15 -5.76
C ARG A 35 3.68 9.15 -4.49
N ILE A 36 2.41 9.54 -4.59
CA ILE A 36 1.49 9.51 -3.43
C ILE A 36 1.21 8.07 -3.03
N GLU A 37 0.96 7.20 -3.99
CA GLU A 37 0.76 5.79 -3.69
C GLU A 37 1.98 5.15 -3.07
N ASN A 38 3.17 5.45 -3.57
CA ASN A 38 4.41 4.94 -3.00
C ASN A 38 4.60 5.42 -1.56
N ALA A 39 4.29 6.69 -1.28
CA ALA A 39 4.37 7.22 0.08
C ALA A 39 3.42 6.48 1.03
N ILE A 40 2.21 6.19 0.58
CA ILE A 40 1.26 5.41 1.37
C ILE A 40 1.82 4.02 1.68
N ARG A 41 2.34 3.34 0.69
CA ARG A 41 2.92 2.00 0.86
C ARG A 41 4.11 2.01 1.82
N GLU A 42 4.98 2.99 1.70
CA GLU A 42 6.14 3.11 2.57
C GLU A 42 5.73 3.38 4.01
N LEU A 43 4.74 4.23 4.21
CA LEU A 43 4.20 4.50 5.54
C LEU A 43 3.52 3.25 6.13
N GLU A 44 2.73 2.54 5.34
CA GLU A 44 2.09 1.32 5.81
C GLU A 44 3.11 0.25 6.16
N SER A 45 4.18 0.13 5.37
CA SER A 45 5.27 -0.80 5.64
C SER A 45 6.01 -0.43 6.92
N ALA A 46 6.25 0.87 7.13
CA ALA A 46 6.90 1.36 8.35
C ALA A 46 6.03 1.11 9.58
N ILE A 47 4.73 1.32 9.48
CA ILE A 47 3.77 1.03 10.55
C ILE A 47 3.84 -0.45 10.94
N ASP A 48 3.81 -1.33 9.95
CA ASP A 48 3.89 -2.77 10.18
C ASP A 48 5.19 -3.16 10.89
N TYR A 49 6.30 -2.59 10.45
CA TYR A 49 7.60 -2.81 11.11
C TYR A 49 7.57 -2.35 12.56
N LEU A 50 7.06 -1.14 12.81
CA LEU A 50 7.01 -0.58 14.17
C LEU A 50 6.10 -1.40 15.09
N GLU A 51 4.97 -1.87 14.58
CA GLU A 51 4.06 -2.70 15.38
C GLU A 51 4.70 -4.02 15.81
N LYS A 52 5.59 -4.56 14.99
CA LYS A 52 6.29 -5.82 15.27
C LYS A 52 7.58 -5.66 16.04
N ALA A 53 8.14 -4.46 16.12
CA ALA A 53 9.39 -4.20 16.80
C ALA A 53 9.24 -4.46 18.31
N PRO A 54 10.22 -5.15 18.94
CA PRO A 54 10.09 -5.54 20.35
C PRO A 54 10.25 -4.41 21.35
N ASP A 55 10.97 -3.35 20.99
CA ASP A 55 11.24 -2.22 21.89
C ASP A 55 10.17 -1.15 21.77
N ASP A 56 9.89 -0.44 22.86
CA ASP A 56 8.92 0.66 22.84
C ASP A 56 9.55 2.03 22.58
N PHE A 57 10.87 2.11 22.65
CA PHE A 57 11.64 3.33 22.39
C PHE A 57 11.11 4.53 23.17
N GLY A 58 10.87 4.30 24.49
CA GLY A 58 10.43 5.37 25.39
C GLY A 58 9.02 5.89 25.10
N GLY A 59 8.18 5.07 24.49
CA GLY A 59 6.83 5.48 24.11
C GLY A 59 6.74 6.20 22.77
N PHE A 60 7.88 6.59 22.20
CA PHE A 60 7.89 7.29 20.91
C PHE A 60 7.48 6.39 19.76
N LYS A 61 7.67 5.07 19.88
CA LYS A 61 7.20 4.12 18.88
C LYS A 61 5.68 4.19 18.71
N ALA A 62 4.94 4.18 19.81
CA ALA A 62 3.48 4.27 19.76
C ALA A 62 3.03 5.60 19.14
N GLN A 63 3.71 6.70 19.46
CA GLN A 63 3.41 8.00 18.87
C GLN A 63 3.69 8.01 17.37
N ALA A 64 4.82 7.41 16.95
CA ALA A 64 5.17 7.33 15.55
C ALA A 64 4.14 6.51 14.75
N ILE A 65 3.62 5.43 15.33
CA ILE A 65 2.57 4.62 14.70
C ILE A 65 1.31 5.46 14.50
N VAL A 66 0.87 6.18 15.52
CA VAL A 66 -0.31 7.04 15.43
C VAL A 66 -0.14 8.11 14.36
N ASP A 67 1.00 8.80 14.38
CA ASP A 67 1.29 9.87 13.43
C ASP A 67 1.37 9.35 11.99
N SER A 68 1.96 8.18 11.81
CA SER A 68 2.06 7.54 10.49
C SER A 68 0.68 7.13 9.96
N LYS A 69 -0.19 6.60 10.82
CA LYS A 69 -1.56 6.26 10.43
C LYS A 69 -2.35 7.50 10.03
N LYS A 70 -2.17 8.62 10.72
CA LYS A 70 -2.78 9.90 10.35
C LYS A 70 -2.29 10.39 9.00
N ALA A 71 -1.00 10.25 8.73
CA ALA A 71 -0.42 10.63 7.45
C ALA A 71 -0.98 9.78 6.31
N VAL A 72 -1.11 8.47 6.50
CA VAL A 72 -1.73 7.59 5.51
C VAL A 72 -3.16 8.02 5.22
N ALA A 73 -3.95 8.30 6.27
CA ALA A 73 -5.34 8.75 6.10
C ALA A 73 -5.40 10.06 5.31
N SER A 74 -4.49 11.00 5.58
CA SER A 74 -4.44 12.27 4.87
C SER A 74 -4.10 12.09 3.40
N LEU A 75 -3.17 11.20 3.08
CA LEU A 75 -2.79 10.91 1.70
C LEU A 75 -3.94 10.26 0.93
N LYS A 76 -4.66 9.35 1.56
CA LYS A 76 -5.84 8.72 0.95
C LYS A 76 -6.95 9.74 0.70
N ARG A 77 -7.14 10.70 1.62
CA ARG A 77 -8.09 11.81 1.40
C ARG A 77 -7.66 12.69 0.25
N ALA A 78 -6.36 12.92 0.09
CA ALA A 78 -5.84 13.71 -1.03
C ALA A 78 -6.17 13.05 -2.36
N LEU A 79 -6.02 11.73 -2.47
CA LEU A 79 -6.39 10.99 -3.68
C LEU A 79 -7.88 11.06 -3.95
N ASN A 80 -8.71 10.92 -2.91
CA ASN A 80 -10.17 11.00 -3.05
C ASN A 80 -10.61 12.39 -3.48
N TYR A 81 -10.01 13.43 -2.92
CA TYR A 81 -10.28 14.82 -3.31
C TYR A 81 -9.97 15.02 -4.80
N ARG A 82 -8.82 14.54 -5.23
CA ARG A 82 -8.41 14.67 -6.64
C ARG A 82 -9.36 13.93 -7.57
N ALA A 83 -9.81 12.75 -7.17
CA ALA A 83 -10.79 11.98 -7.94
C ALA A 83 -12.09 12.74 -8.11
N LYS A 84 -12.56 13.40 -7.05
CA LYS A 84 -13.79 14.21 -7.11
C LYS A 84 -13.63 15.41 -8.04
N VAL A 85 -12.50 16.09 -7.97
CA VAL A 85 -12.21 17.24 -8.85
C VAL A 85 -12.18 16.81 -10.31
N ASP A 86 -11.51 15.69 -10.59
CA ASP A 86 -11.43 15.16 -11.95
C ASP A 86 -12.81 14.79 -12.50
N ASN A 87 -13.65 14.18 -11.65
CA ASN A 87 -15.02 13.84 -12.05
C ASN A 87 -15.87 15.06 -12.31
N MET A 88 -15.71 16.13 -11.54
CA MET A 88 -16.43 17.38 -11.76
C MET A 88 -16.03 18.04 -13.08
N LYS A 89 -14.77 17.95 -13.46
CA LYS A 89 -14.28 18.52 -14.73
C LYS A 89 -14.81 17.79 -15.94
N ARG A 90 -15.18 16.51 -15.81
CA ARG A 90 -15.74 15.72 -16.91
C ARG A 90 -17.19 16.06 -17.23
N LYS A 91 -17.88 16.70 -16.31
CA LYS A 91 -19.25 17.13 -16.50
C LYS A 91 -19.28 18.56 -17.03
#